data_f6b334ee555d4b993ff166c5add0228b
#
_entry.id   f6b334ee555d4b993ff166c5add0228b
#
_cell.length_a   1.000
_cell.length_b   1.000
_cell.length_c   1.000
_cell.angle_alpha   90.00
_cell.angle_beta   90.00
_cell.angle_gamma   90.00
#
_symmetry.space_group_name_H-M   'P 1'
#
loop_
_entity.id
_entity.type
_entity.pdbx_description
1 polymer ?
#
loop_
_entity_poly.entity_id
_entity_poly.type
_entity_poly.pdbx_seq_one_letter_code
_entity_poly.pdbx_strand_id
1 'polypeptide(L)'
;MTCKKAFALVALAALAVTFVSWCSAPRQDAPSQAPAATPVADSALRPAPVRLLFAGDMMQHGPQLRAAYDSVRKTYDYSPYFEHIGKLSKEADVAVCNLEVTLRGKPYSGYPQFSSPDEYFKAIAAAGYDVFLTANNHCLDCGRKGLERTIAKLRDAGLAQIGTYEDSLDRVLRYPAVMEVNGHRLSFLNYTYGTNGLKPTAGNVVNYIDTAVIAADVVKARSLGAEFVIACVHWGVENVFEPNQAQRRLAKWLIEKGVDHVIGGHPHVVQPAEVITTPDGRRHLVVYSLGNVISNMKNRGNDGGMLLGMTLGSDNYNDAADGAWWVAFHAPKPRFSGLKNYTAFPAGFPASKMPASEVKALNDFVLDARSVMAKGDSITEKNYENWGW
;
A
#
# COMPACT_ATOMS: atom_id res chain seq x y z
N MET A 1 -23.21 8.44 9.93
CA MET A 1 -23.09 9.23 8.68
C MET A 1 -21.65 9.14 8.25
N THR A 2 -21.37 8.28 7.28
CA THR A 2 -20.02 8.03 6.75
C THR A 2 -19.67 9.14 5.77
N CYS A 3 -18.68 9.95 6.12
CA CYS A 3 -18.09 10.94 5.21
C CYS A 3 -17.38 10.17 4.09
N LYS A 4 -17.90 10.25 2.86
CA LYS A 4 -17.23 9.70 1.68
C LYS A 4 -16.01 10.58 1.40
N LYS A 5 -14.82 10.01 1.55
CA LYS A 5 -13.58 10.63 1.08
C LYS A 5 -13.68 10.74 -0.45
N ALA A 6 -13.76 11.95 -0.97
CA ALA A 6 -13.75 12.20 -2.42
C ALA A 6 -12.29 12.40 -2.85
N PHE A 7 -11.76 11.48 -3.63
CA PHE A 7 -10.44 11.62 -4.25
C PHE A 7 -10.62 12.39 -5.57
N ALA A 8 -10.03 13.57 -5.65
CA ALA A 8 -10.00 14.34 -6.89
C ALA A 8 -8.73 14.01 -7.67
N LEU A 9 -8.90 13.39 -8.82
CA LEU A 9 -7.83 13.24 -9.82
C LEU A 9 -7.70 14.56 -10.58
N VAL A 10 -6.61 15.29 -10.40
CA VAL A 10 -6.36 16.55 -11.11
C VAL A 10 -5.66 16.24 -12.44
N ALA A 11 -6.41 16.34 -13.53
CA ALA A 11 -5.85 16.37 -14.88
C ALA A 11 -5.55 17.83 -15.25
N LEU A 12 -4.27 18.19 -15.35
CA LEU A 12 -3.86 19.53 -15.81
C LEU A 12 -3.81 19.58 -17.34
N ALA A 13 -4.70 20.37 -17.93
CA ALA A 13 -4.55 20.86 -19.29
C ALA A 13 -3.69 22.14 -19.27
N ALA A 14 -2.59 22.16 -20.02
CA ALA A 14 -1.72 23.33 -20.15
C ALA A 14 -2.38 24.35 -21.06
N LEU A 15 -2.76 25.50 -20.52
CA LEU A 15 -3.11 26.72 -21.30
C LEU A 15 -1.89 27.67 -21.29
N ALA A 16 -1.42 28.01 -22.49
CA ALA A 16 -0.43 29.07 -22.69
C ALA A 16 -1.10 30.45 -22.52
N VAL A 17 -0.58 31.27 -21.61
CA VAL A 17 -0.99 32.66 -21.46
C VAL A 17 0.15 33.55 -21.99
N THR A 18 -0.18 34.33 -23.05
CA THR A 18 0.67 35.37 -23.60
C THR A 18 0.56 36.63 -22.77
N PHE A 19 1.71 37.15 -22.32
CA PHE A 19 1.80 38.45 -21.64
C PHE A 19 1.86 39.57 -22.67
N VAL A 20 0.95 40.55 -22.54
CA VAL A 20 1.08 41.85 -23.17
C VAL A 20 1.51 42.86 -22.11
N SER A 21 2.67 43.46 -22.36
CA SER A 21 3.27 44.51 -21.52
C SER A 21 2.70 45.88 -21.88
N TRP A 22 2.24 46.63 -20.92
CA TRP A 22 1.93 48.04 -21.08
C TRP A 22 2.77 48.87 -20.11
N CYS A 23 3.64 49.71 -20.69
CA CYS A 23 4.40 50.73 -19.95
C CYS A 23 3.52 51.98 -19.75
N SER A 24 3.52 52.57 -18.54
CA SER A 24 3.20 53.97 -18.31
C SER A 24 4.07 54.50 -17.15
N ALA A 25 4.64 55.70 -17.39
CA ALA A 25 5.64 56.34 -16.58
C ALA A 25 5.06 57.15 -15.37
N PRO A 26 5.90 57.71 -14.49
CA PRO A 26 5.61 57.91 -13.08
C PRO A 26 5.06 59.28 -12.72
N ARG A 27 4.29 59.36 -11.64
CA ARG A 27 4.05 60.59 -10.86
C ARG A 27 4.74 60.49 -9.48
N GLN A 28 5.55 61.49 -9.18
CA GLN A 28 6.07 61.74 -7.84
C GLN A 28 5.01 62.45 -7.01
N ASP A 29 4.78 62.00 -5.79
CA ASP A 29 4.25 62.81 -4.70
C ASP A 29 4.80 62.30 -3.36
N ALA A 30 5.00 63.22 -2.41
CA ALA A 30 5.82 63.18 -1.23
C ALA A 30 5.27 62.31 -0.06
N PRO A 31 6.07 62.04 1.01
CA PRO A 31 5.84 60.91 1.93
C PRO A 31 4.80 61.23 3.00
N SER A 32 3.77 60.41 3.06
CA SER A 32 2.91 60.25 4.23
C SER A 32 3.44 59.11 5.08
N GLN A 33 3.78 59.38 6.34
CA GLN A 33 4.12 58.34 7.31
C GLN A 33 2.89 57.44 7.54
N ALA A 34 2.93 56.21 7.02
CA ALA A 34 1.99 55.16 7.39
C ALA A 34 2.39 54.56 8.76
N PRO A 35 1.43 54.25 9.64
CA PRO A 35 1.71 53.58 10.89
C PRO A 35 2.32 52.21 10.60
N ALA A 36 3.33 51.83 11.41
CA ALA A 36 4.02 50.55 11.33
C ALA A 36 3.00 49.41 11.31
N ALA A 37 2.91 48.72 10.18
CA ALA A 37 2.15 47.47 10.09
C ALA A 37 2.82 46.46 11.04
N THR A 38 2.08 46.07 12.08
CA THR A 38 2.39 44.88 12.86
C THR A 38 2.52 43.75 11.86
N PRO A 39 3.58 42.90 11.91
CA PRO A 39 3.65 41.73 11.05
C PRO A 39 2.46 40.83 11.42
N VAL A 40 1.47 40.79 10.58
CA VAL A 40 0.50 39.67 10.59
C VAL A 40 1.34 38.46 10.26
N ALA A 41 1.65 37.69 11.28
CA ALA A 41 2.21 36.36 11.08
C ALA A 41 1.20 35.63 10.17
N ASP A 42 1.58 35.45 8.92
CA ASP A 42 0.90 34.59 7.97
C ASP A 42 1.11 33.17 8.51
N SER A 43 0.28 32.79 9.48
CA SER A 43 0.15 31.41 9.92
C SER A 43 -0.67 30.71 8.83
N ALA A 44 -0.08 30.57 7.64
CA ALA A 44 -0.54 29.57 6.72
C ALA A 44 -0.56 28.26 7.53
N LEU A 45 -1.77 27.75 7.81
CA LEU A 45 -1.96 26.51 8.52
C LEU A 45 -1.10 25.44 7.82
N ARG A 46 -0.05 24.99 8.51
CA ARG A 46 0.81 23.94 7.95
C ARG A 46 -0.07 22.72 7.63
N PRO A 47 0.17 22.04 6.52
CA PRO A 47 -0.56 20.82 6.20
C PRO A 47 -0.50 19.85 7.39
N ALA A 48 -1.62 19.18 7.68
CA ALA A 48 -1.65 18.19 8.75
C ALA A 48 -0.86 16.93 8.33
N PRO A 49 -0.16 16.26 9.26
CA PRO A 49 0.53 15.01 8.94
C PRO A 49 -0.38 13.98 8.29
N VAL A 50 0.18 13.14 7.42
CA VAL A 50 -0.53 12.06 6.74
C VAL A 50 -0.18 10.72 7.38
N ARG A 51 -1.18 10.01 7.86
CA ARG A 51 -1.03 8.65 8.40
C ARG A 51 -1.28 7.63 7.29
N LEU A 52 -0.26 6.87 6.96
CA LEU A 52 -0.30 5.82 5.95
C LEU A 52 -0.26 4.45 6.61
N LEU A 53 -1.12 3.54 6.18
CA LEU A 53 -1.04 2.13 6.54
C LEU A 53 -0.71 1.30 5.31
N PHE A 54 0.31 0.45 5.41
CA PHE A 54 0.63 -0.54 4.38
C PHE A 54 0.36 -1.95 4.91
N ALA A 55 -0.31 -2.74 4.10
CA ALA A 55 -0.54 -4.16 4.33
C ALA A 55 0.06 -4.99 3.18
N GLY A 56 0.54 -6.17 3.51
CA GLY A 56 1.16 -7.09 2.55
C GLY A 56 0.16 -7.79 1.62
N ASP A 57 0.46 -9.05 1.33
CA ASP A 57 -0.19 -9.81 0.29
C ASP A 57 -1.60 -10.27 0.70
N MET A 58 -2.60 -9.90 -0.11
CA MET A 58 -4.01 -10.26 0.04
C MET A 58 -4.33 -11.36 -0.98
N MET A 59 -4.26 -12.62 -0.54
CA MET A 59 -4.46 -13.80 -1.41
C MET A 59 -5.79 -14.50 -1.12
N GLN A 60 -6.33 -15.19 -2.13
CA GLN A 60 -7.54 -16.00 -1.98
C GLN A 60 -7.35 -17.39 -2.59
N HIS A 61 -7.01 -18.36 -1.77
CA HIS A 61 -6.85 -19.77 -2.15
C HIS A 61 -8.21 -20.52 -2.20
N GLY A 62 -8.22 -21.70 -2.80
CA GLY A 62 -9.41 -22.54 -2.86
C GLY A 62 -10.08 -22.83 -1.51
N PRO A 63 -9.35 -23.16 -0.43
CA PRO A 63 -9.96 -23.30 0.90
C PRO A 63 -10.62 -22.04 1.43
N GLN A 64 -10.06 -20.85 1.17
CA GLN A 64 -10.67 -19.57 1.57
C GLN A 64 -11.96 -19.31 0.78
N LEU A 65 -11.96 -19.63 -0.51
CA LEU A 65 -13.16 -19.54 -1.36
C LEU A 65 -14.31 -20.40 -0.81
N ARG A 66 -14.00 -21.64 -0.39
CA ARG A 66 -15.01 -22.51 0.22
C ARG A 66 -15.49 -22.03 1.58
N ALA A 67 -14.57 -21.49 2.38
CA ALA A 67 -14.88 -20.99 3.72
C ALA A 67 -15.75 -19.72 3.70
N ALA A 68 -15.57 -18.89 2.69
CA ALA A 68 -16.35 -17.67 2.53
C ALA A 68 -17.73 -17.89 1.89
N TYR A 69 -17.98 -19.07 1.31
CA TYR A 69 -19.24 -19.33 0.61
C TYR A 69 -20.42 -19.55 1.57
N ASP A 70 -21.40 -18.67 1.48
CA ASP A 70 -22.70 -18.83 2.16
C ASP A 70 -23.65 -19.61 1.25
N SER A 71 -23.92 -20.87 1.62
CA SER A 71 -24.78 -21.77 0.84
C SER A 71 -26.26 -21.38 0.87
N VAL A 72 -26.69 -20.62 1.87
CA VAL A 72 -28.09 -20.15 2.00
C VAL A 72 -28.32 -18.95 1.08
N ARG A 73 -27.43 -17.95 1.15
CA ARG A 73 -27.51 -16.73 0.35
C ARG A 73 -26.91 -16.90 -1.06
N LYS A 74 -26.22 -18.00 -1.32
CA LYS A 74 -25.50 -18.31 -2.58
C LYS A 74 -24.52 -17.21 -2.99
N THR A 75 -23.85 -16.62 -2.00
CA THR A 75 -22.86 -15.54 -2.15
C THR A 75 -21.61 -15.82 -1.30
N TYR A 76 -20.66 -14.92 -1.30
CA TYR A 76 -19.42 -15.01 -0.52
C TYR A 76 -19.37 -13.91 0.52
N ASP A 77 -18.91 -14.24 1.74
CA ASP A 77 -18.69 -13.28 2.82
C ASP A 77 -17.25 -13.37 3.32
N TYR A 78 -16.46 -12.35 2.99
CA TYR A 78 -15.08 -12.19 3.44
C TYR A 78 -14.94 -11.16 4.56
N SER A 79 -16.04 -10.55 5.02
CA SER A 79 -16.01 -9.51 6.06
C SER A 79 -15.34 -9.96 7.36
N PRO A 80 -15.50 -11.24 7.81
CA PRO A 80 -14.84 -11.69 9.03
C PRO A 80 -13.30 -11.71 8.97
N TYR A 81 -12.72 -11.75 7.77
CA TYR A 81 -11.27 -11.81 7.61
C TYR A 81 -10.58 -10.57 8.18
N PHE A 82 -11.25 -9.42 8.12
CA PHE A 82 -10.71 -8.11 8.47
C PHE A 82 -11.32 -7.52 9.74
N GLU A 83 -12.16 -8.27 10.47
CA GLU A 83 -12.93 -7.78 11.61
C GLU A 83 -12.07 -7.09 12.68
N HIS A 84 -10.91 -7.68 13.00
CA HIS A 84 -10.04 -7.20 14.08
C HIS A 84 -8.93 -6.27 13.61
N ILE A 85 -8.58 -6.28 12.32
CA ILE A 85 -7.51 -5.42 11.77
C ILE A 85 -8.03 -4.21 11.02
N GLY A 86 -9.29 -4.21 10.58
CA GLY A 86 -9.90 -3.12 9.81
C GLY A 86 -10.06 -1.80 10.57
N LYS A 87 -9.84 -1.79 11.88
CA LYS A 87 -9.80 -0.54 12.65
C LYS A 87 -8.63 0.34 12.23
N LEU A 88 -7.42 -0.22 12.14
CA LEU A 88 -6.21 0.53 11.76
C LEU A 88 -6.31 1.12 10.36
N SER A 89 -6.80 0.34 9.39
CA SER A 89 -6.94 0.84 8.02
C SER A 89 -8.00 1.95 7.90
N LYS A 90 -9.06 1.90 8.71
CA LYS A 90 -10.08 2.97 8.77
C LYS A 90 -9.60 4.25 9.46
N GLU A 91 -8.65 4.14 10.38
CA GLU A 91 -8.06 5.27 11.08
C GLU A 91 -6.91 5.93 10.30
N ALA A 92 -6.34 5.23 9.33
CA ALA A 92 -5.35 5.78 8.41
C ALA A 92 -5.99 6.82 7.47
N ASP A 93 -5.21 7.79 7.04
CA ASP A 93 -5.65 8.75 6.01
C ASP A 93 -5.61 8.09 4.62
N VAL A 94 -4.65 7.17 4.40
CA VAL A 94 -4.58 6.29 3.23
C VAL A 94 -4.10 4.90 3.66
N ALA A 95 -4.85 3.86 3.29
CA ALA A 95 -4.44 2.46 3.50
C ALA A 95 -4.18 1.77 2.16
N VAL A 96 -3.02 1.12 2.06
CA VAL A 96 -2.46 0.49 0.86
C VAL A 96 -2.35 -1.02 1.06
N CYS A 97 -2.75 -1.83 0.08
CA CYS A 97 -2.56 -3.28 0.11
C CYS A 97 -2.15 -3.85 -1.25
N ASN A 98 -1.47 -4.99 -1.26
CA ASN A 98 -1.21 -5.76 -2.48
C ASN A 98 -2.37 -6.73 -2.75
N LEU A 99 -3.15 -6.50 -3.82
CA LEU A 99 -4.19 -7.42 -4.26
C LEU A 99 -3.58 -8.49 -5.16
N GLU A 100 -3.19 -9.61 -4.56
CA GLU A 100 -2.47 -10.68 -5.25
C GLU A 100 -3.41 -11.78 -5.79
N VAL A 101 -4.42 -11.33 -6.50
CA VAL A 101 -5.40 -12.15 -7.20
C VAL A 101 -5.97 -11.39 -8.39
N THR A 102 -6.57 -12.12 -9.35
CA THR A 102 -7.41 -11.47 -10.38
C THR A 102 -8.90 -11.52 -10.03
N LEU A 103 -9.67 -10.61 -10.60
CA LEU A 103 -11.13 -10.54 -10.47
C LEU A 103 -11.81 -10.90 -11.82
N ARG A 104 -11.41 -12.04 -12.43
CA ARG A 104 -11.91 -12.45 -13.76
C ARG A 104 -13.43 -12.65 -13.80
N GLY A 105 -14.06 -12.94 -12.66
CA GLY A 105 -15.41 -13.46 -12.57
C GLY A 105 -15.43 -15.00 -12.66
N LYS A 106 -16.63 -15.60 -12.69
CA LYS A 106 -16.78 -17.08 -12.74
C LYS A 106 -16.11 -17.70 -13.96
N PRO A 107 -15.57 -18.91 -13.85
CA PRO A 107 -15.46 -19.69 -12.63
C PRO A 107 -14.38 -19.12 -11.70
N TYR A 108 -14.65 -19.19 -10.38
CA TYR A 108 -13.68 -18.77 -9.38
C TYR A 108 -12.67 -19.88 -9.09
N SER A 109 -11.43 -19.50 -8.78
CA SER A 109 -10.33 -20.44 -8.52
C SER A 109 -9.34 -19.87 -7.52
N GLY A 110 -8.64 -20.76 -6.83
CA GLY A 110 -7.44 -20.45 -6.05
C GLY A 110 -6.15 -20.76 -6.83
N TYR A 111 -5.07 -21.05 -6.09
CA TYR A 111 -3.78 -21.44 -6.67
C TYR A 111 -3.94 -22.62 -7.67
N PRO A 112 -3.20 -22.67 -8.78
CA PRO A 112 -2.11 -21.76 -9.16
C PRO A 112 -2.57 -20.49 -9.93
N GLN A 113 -3.83 -20.40 -10.36
CA GLN A 113 -4.36 -19.28 -11.12
C GLN A 113 -5.57 -18.70 -10.38
N PHE A 114 -5.37 -17.57 -9.73
CA PHE A 114 -6.39 -16.95 -8.90
C PHE A 114 -7.46 -16.22 -9.69
N SER A 115 -8.72 -16.52 -9.38
CA SER A 115 -9.90 -15.77 -9.82
C SER A 115 -10.85 -15.61 -8.65
N SER A 116 -10.79 -14.48 -7.97
CA SER A 116 -11.59 -14.21 -6.77
C SER A 116 -12.97 -13.65 -7.10
N PRO A 117 -14.00 -13.93 -6.25
CA PRO A 117 -15.27 -13.21 -6.30
C PRO A 117 -15.07 -11.71 -6.04
N ASP A 118 -15.97 -10.89 -6.58
CA ASP A 118 -15.95 -9.44 -6.36
C ASP A 118 -16.12 -9.08 -4.86
N GLU A 119 -16.79 -9.93 -4.10
CA GLU A 119 -16.97 -9.80 -2.65
C GLU A 119 -15.66 -9.76 -1.89
N TYR A 120 -14.58 -10.36 -2.43
CA TYR A 120 -13.27 -10.34 -1.81
C TYR A 120 -12.68 -8.92 -1.78
N PHE A 121 -12.54 -8.26 -2.93
CA PHE A 121 -12.01 -6.90 -2.94
C PHE A 121 -12.94 -5.91 -2.22
N LYS A 122 -14.27 -6.14 -2.29
CA LYS A 122 -15.23 -5.31 -1.57
C LYS A 122 -15.06 -5.41 -0.05
N ALA A 123 -14.76 -6.60 0.47
CA ALA A 123 -14.47 -6.78 1.90
C ALA A 123 -13.17 -6.07 2.30
N ILE A 124 -12.13 -6.12 1.47
CA ILE A 124 -10.88 -5.38 1.67
C ILE A 124 -11.15 -3.87 1.69
N ALA A 125 -11.88 -3.35 0.71
CA ALA A 125 -12.25 -1.94 0.66
C ALA A 125 -13.12 -1.52 1.86
N ALA A 126 -14.10 -2.36 2.26
CA ALA A 126 -14.94 -2.11 3.43
C ALA A 126 -14.15 -2.16 4.75
N ALA A 127 -13.02 -2.86 4.77
CA ALA A 127 -12.08 -2.83 5.89
C ALA A 127 -11.28 -1.51 5.96
N GLY A 128 -11.32 -0.66 4.92
CA GLY A 128 -10.72 0.68 4.91
C GLY A 128 -9.54 0.86 3.99
N TYR A 129 -9.23 -0.10 3.12
CA TYR A 129 -8.15 0.03 2.14
C TYR A 129 -8.60 0.86 0.93
N ASP A 130 -7.78 1.84 0.56
CA ASP A 130 -8.04 2.85 -0.46
C ASP A 130 -7.23 2.61 -1.75
N VAL A 131 -5.98 2.11 -1.60
CA VAL A 131 -5.02 1.89 -2.69
C VAL A 131 -4.73 0.40 -2.85
N PHE A 132 -4.98 -0.11 -4.04
CA PHE A 132 -4.77 -1.50 -4.43
C PHE A 132 -3.61 -1.60 -5.40
N LEU A 133 -2.52 -2.20 -4.94
CA LEU A 133 -1.35 -2.52 -5.76
C LEU A 133 -1.67 -3.78 -6.57
N THR A 134 -1.49 -3.71 -7.88
CA THR A 134 -1.87 -4.78 -8.80
C THR A 134 -0.70 -5.32 -9.61
N ALA A 135 0.50 -4.69 -9.59
CA ALA A 135 1.70 -5.26 -10.19
C ALA A 135 2.31 -6.30 -9.24
N ASN A 136 1.92 -7.55 -9.42
CA ASN A 136 2.43 -8.72 -8.73
C ASN A 136 2.52 -9.91 -9.70
N ASN A 137 3.08 -11.04 -9.25
CA ASN A 137 3.28 -12.21 -10.10
C ASN A 137 1.97 -12.91 -10.52
N HIS A 138 0.85 -12.65 -9.82
CA HIS A 138 -0.48 -13.21 -10.10
C HIS A 138 -1.41 -12.29 -10.92
N CYS A 139 -0.97 -11.09 -11.30
CA CYS A 139 -1.84 -10.13 -12.00
C CYS A 139 -2.30 -10.59 -13.40
N LEU A 140 -1.62 -11.59 -13.98
CA LEU A 140 -1.97 -12.18 -15.28
C LEU A 140 -2.56 -13.58 -15.21
N ASP A 141 -2.88 -14.12 -14.04
CA ASP A 141 -3.36 -15.51 -13.86
C ASP A 141 -4.56 -15.87 -14.74
N CYS A 142 -5.43 -14.92 -15.00
CA CYS A 142 -6.57 -15.09 -15.89
C CYS A 142 -6.43 -14.31 -17.22
N GLY A 143 -5.18 -14.04 -17.62
CA GLY A 143 -4.84 -13.36 -18.87
C GLY A 143 -5.46 -11.95 -18.96
N ARG A 144 -5.61 -11.47 -20.20
CA ARG A 144 -6.20 -10.17 -20.49
C ARG A 144 -7.52 -9.91 -19.76
N LYS A 145 -8.46 -10.86 -19.85
CA LYS A 145 -9.78 -10.70 -19.23
C LYS A 145 -9.70 -10.52 -17.70
N GLY A 146 -8.79 -11.26 -17.06
CA GLY A 146 -8.56 -11.13 -15.62
C GLY A 146 -8.01 -9.76 -15.26
N LEU A 147 -6.94 -9.33 -15.94
CA LEU A 147 -6.29 -8.04 -15.72
C LEU A 147 -7.25 -6.87 -15.95
N GLU A 148 -7.88 -6.77 -17.14
CA GLU A 148 -8.77 -5.65 -17.49
C GLU A 148 -9.98 -5.57 -16.55
N ARG A 149 -10.58 -6.74 -16.22
CA ARG A 149 -11.72 -6.73 -15.29
C ARG A 149 -11.30 -6.35 -13.87
N THR A 150 -10.11 -6.75 -13.42
CA THR A 150 -9.60 -6.31 -12.10
C THR A 150 -9.45 -4.79 -12.07
N ILE A 151 -8.84 -4.20 -13.10
CA ILE A 151 -8.71 -2.75 -13.26
C ILE A 151 -10.09 -2.08 -13.20
N ALA A 152 -11.03 -2.52 -14.05
CA ALA A 152 -12.36 -1.95 -14.12
C ALA A 152 -13.09 -2.03 -12.78
N LYS A 153 -13.08 -3.19 -12.11
CA LYS A 153 -13.78 -3.39 -10.83
C LYS A 153 -13.28 -2.50 -9.70
N LEU A 154 -11.97 -2.30 -9.61
CA LEU A 154 -11.39 -1.41 -8.61
C LEU A 154 -11.72 0.05 -8.92
N ARG A 155 -11.57 0.47 -10.18
CA ARG A 155 -11.89 1.84 -10.62
C ARG A 155 -13.38 2.18 -10.50
N ASP A 156 -14.27 1.26 -10.89
CA ASP A 156 -15.73 1.43 -10.74
C ASP A 156 -16.15 1.59 -9.27
N ALA A 157 -15.39 1.02 -8.35
CA ALA A 157 -15.59 1.17 -6.92
C ALA A 157 -14.98 2.47 -6.34
N GLY A 158 -14.33 3.29 -7.16
CA GLY A 158 -13.66 4.53 -6.73
C GLY A 158 -12.35 4.30 -5.97
N LEU A 159 -11.74 3.12 -6.13
CA LEU A 159 -10.49 2.75 -5.48
C LEU A 159 -9.30 3.12 -6.36
N ALA A 160 -8.19 3.53 -5.74
CA ALA A 160 -6.96 3.77 -6.45
C ALA A 160 -6.30 2.43 -6.83
N GLN A 161 -6.24 2.14 -8.13
CA GLN A 161 -5.63 0.94 -8.68
C GLN A 161 -4.30 1.34 -9.35
N ILE A 162 -3.19 0.70 -8.95
CA ILE A 162 -1.84 1.07 -9.37
C ILE A 162 -1.06 -0.20 -9.74
N GLY A 163 -0.35 -0.15 -10.89
CA GLY A 163 0.60 -1.19 -11.28
C GLY A 163 0.29 -1.92 -12.58
N THR A 164 -0.99 -2.03 -12.96
CA THR A 164 -1.43 -2.64 -14.23
C THR A 164 -2.35 -1.71 -14.99
N TYR A 165 -2.34 -1.78 -16.32
CA TYR A 165 -3.08 -0.86 -17.19
C TYR A 165 -3.63 -1.60 -18.42
N GLU A 166 -4.75 -1.09 -18.95
CA GLU A 166 -5.40 -1.66 -20.14
C GLU A 166 -4.50 -1.56 -21.36
N ASP A 167 -3.77 -0.43 -21.49
CA ASP A 167 -2.77 -0.19 -22.54
C ASP A 167 -1.74 0.89 -22.12
N SER A 168 -0.84 1.22 -23.04
CA SER A 168 0.20 2.24 -22.81
C SER A 168 -0.37 3.64 -22.62
N LEU A 169 -1.48 3.98 -23.27
CA LEU A 169 -2.14 5.28 -23.13
C LEU A 169 -2.77 5.39 -21.73
N ASP A 170 -3.48 4.35 -21.30
CA ASP A 170 -4.04 4.27 -19.95
C ASP A 170 -2.95 4.45 -18.87
N ARG A 171 -1.77 3.80 -19.07
CA ARG A 171 -0.62 4.00 -18.19
C ARG A 171 -0.12 5.45 -18.20
N VAL A 172 0.07 6.03 -19.38
CA VAL A 172 0.57 7.40 -19.51
C VAL A 172 -0.34 8.42 -18.83
N LEU A 173 -1.65 8.25 -18.96
CA LEU A 173 -2.65 9.16 -18.39
C LEU A 173 -2.82 9.02 -16.87
N ARG A 174 -2.56 7.82 -16.31
CA ARG A 174 -2.88 7.50 -14.91
C ARG A 174 -1.67 7.25 -14.03
N TYR A 175 -0.47 7.15 -14.60
CA TYR A 175 0.73 6.80 -13.84
C TYR A 175 1.90 7.73 -14.14
N PRO A 176 2.65 8.14 -13.10
CA PRO A 176 2.42 7.89 -11.69
C PRO A 176 1.15 8.57 -11.17
N ALA A 177 0.42 7.87 -10.27
CA ALA A 177 -0.72 8.48 -9.60
C ALA A 177 -0.22 9.41 -8.49
N VAL A 178 -0.68 10.66 -8.49
CA VAL A 178 -0.43 11.62 -7.41
C VAL A 178 -1.75 11.89 -6.69
N MET A 179 -1.74 11.72 -5.38
CA MET A 179 -2.90 11.92 -4.50
C MET A 179 -2.63 13.09 -3.57
N GLU A 180 -3.62 13.93 -3.36
CA GLU A 180 -3.57 15.01 -2.36
C GLU A 180 -4.29 14.54 -1.10
N VAL A 181 -3.58 14.56 0.03
CA VAL A 181 -4.06 14.10 1.35
C VAL A 181 -3.57 15.08 2.40
N ASN A 182 -4.49 15.66 3.16
CA ASN A 182 -4.20 16.64 4.23
C ASN A 182 -3.32 17.82 3.77
N GLY A 183 -3.38 18.20 2.47
CA GLY A 183 -2.56 19.24 1.88
C GLY A 183 -1.18 18.80 1.40
N HIS A 184 -0.83 17.53 1.54
CA HIS A 184 0.39 16.91 1.00
C HIS A 184 0.10 16.14 -0.28
N ARG A 185 1.07 16.09 -1.18
CA ARG A 185 0.99 15.36 -2.45
C ARG A 185 1.87 14.11 -2.41
N LEU A 186 1.22 12.94 -2.46
CA LEU A 186 1.88 11.64 -2.38
C LEU A 186 1.78 10.92 -3.73
N SER A 187 2.84 10.20 -4.10
CA SER A 187 2.84 9.29 -5.24
C SER A 187 3.21 7.89 -4.79
N PHE A 188 2.37 6.91 -5.15
CA PHE A 188 2.68 5.49 -4.98
C PHE A 188 3.11 4.91 -6.32
N LEU A 189 4.30 4.30 -6.32
CA LEU A 189 4.83 3.56 -7.45
C LEU A 189 4.72 2.06 -7.15
N ASN A 190 4.28 1.26 -8.12
CA ASN A 190 4.16 -0.19 -7.92
C ASN A 190 4.77 -0.96 -9.08
N TYR A 191 5.66 -1.91 -8.76
CA TYR A 191 6.39 -2.73 -9.73
C TYR A 191 6.50 -4.18 -9.28
N THR A 192 6.58 -5.11 -10.24
CA THR A 192 6.80 -6.55 -9.99
C THR A 192 8.03 -7.08 -10.71
N TYR A 193 8.65 -8.10 -10.12
CA TYR A 193 9.77 -8.82 -10.75
C TYR A 193 9.34 -9.68 -11.94
N GLY A 194 8.06 -10.07 -11.99
CA GLY A 194 7.56 -10.99 -13.00
C GLY A 194 6.10 -11.33 -12.85
N THR A 195 5.61 -12.22 -13.71
CA THR A 195 4.21 -12.62 -13.82
C THR A 195 4.07 -14.14 -14.05
N ASN A 196 4.84 -14.93 -13.28
CA ASN A 196 4.83 -16.41 -13.34
C ASN A 196 5.01 -16.97 -14.78
N GLY A 197 5.85 -16.31 -15.60
CA GLY A 197 6.08 -16.70 -16.97
C GLY A 197 4.97 -16.29 -17.97
N LEU A 198 3.87 -15.74 -17.51
CA LEU A 198 2.80 -15.21 -18.36
C LEU A 198 3.24 -13.84 -18.93
N LYS A 199 2.76 -13.49 -20.11
CA LYS A 199 3.06 -12.21 -20.76
C LYS A 199 1.77 -11.41 -20.98
N PRO A 200 1.83 -10.07 -20.82
CA PRO A 200 0.73 -9.20 -21.22
C PRO A 200 0.37 -9.41 -22.69
N THR A 201 -0.91 -9.33 -23.02
CA THR A 201 -1.41 -9.47 -24.38
C THR A 201 -2.24 -8.25 -24.77
N ALA A 202 -2.43 -8.05 -26.08
CA ALA A 202 -3.32 -7.02 -26.64
C ALA A 202 -3.02 -5.58 -26.14
N GLY A 203 -1.76 -5.27 -25.88
CA GLY A 203 -1.36 -3.93 -25.43
C GLY A 203 -1.41 -3.72 -23.92
N ASN A 204 -1.93 -4.68 -23.12
CA ASN A 204 -1.94 -4.55 -21.67
C ASN A 204 -0.54 -4.27 -21.11
N VAL A 205 -0.44 -3.44 -20.10
CA VAL A 205 0.81 -3.06 -19.44
C VAL A 205 0.83 -3.52 -18.00
N VAL A 206 1.94 -4.15 -17.62
CA VAL A 206 2.30 -4.44 -16.23
C VAL A 206 3.57 -3.66 -15.93
N ASN A 207 3.62 -2.98 -14.80
CA ASN A 207 4.84 -2.32 -14.35
C ASN A 207 5.85 -3.36 -13.85
N TYR A 208 6.77 -3.76 -14.71
CA TYR A 208 7.91 -4.59 -14.32
C TYR A 208 9.02 -3.75 -13.70
N ILE A 209 9.86 -4.39 -12.89
CA ILE A 209 11.09 -3.78 -12.38
C ILE A 209 12.05 -3.55 -13.57
N ASP A 210 12.05 -2.32 -14.08
CA ASP A 210 12.96 -1.80 -15.09
C ASP A 210 13.50 -0.46 -14.58
N THR A 211 14.80 -0.39 -14.35
CA THR A 211 15.43 0.79 -13.76
C THR A 211 15.30 2.05 -14.61
N ALA A 212 15.30 1.93 -15.92
CA ALA A 212 15.13 3.09 -16.82
C ALA A 212 13.69 3.64 -16.73
N VAL A 213 12.70 2.74 -16.74
CA VAL A 213 11.28 3.09 -16.59
C VAL A 213 11.02 3.68 -15.20
N ILE A 214 11.52 3.05 -14.15
CA ILE A 214 11.35 3.53 -12.78
C ILE A 214 11.94 4.93 -12.59
N ALA A 215 13.16 5.18 -13.11
CA ALA A 215 13.78 6.50 -13.01
C ALA A 215 12.94 7.59 -13.71
N ALA A 216 12.38 7.29 -14.88
CA ALA A 216 11.49 8.21 -15.59
C ALA A 216 10.18 8.46 -14.81
N ASP A 217 9.61 7.41 -14.20
CA ASP A 217 8.39 7.52 -13.39
C ASP A 217 8.60 8.37 -12.12
N VAL A 218 9.76 8.24 -11.46
CA VAL A 218 10.13 9.08 -10.30
C VAL A 218 10.24 10.55 -10.72
N VAL A 219 10.95 10.84 -11.82
CA VAL A 219 11.04 12.21 -12.35
C VAL A 219 9.66 12.76 -12.69
N LYS A 220 8.80 11.96 -13.32
CA LYS A 220 7.43 12.36 -13.66
C LYS A 220 6.60 12.61 -12.37
N ALA A 221 6.68 11.76 -11.35
CA ALA A 221 5.99 11.97 -10.08
C ALA A 221 6.36 13.31 -9.45
N ARG A 222 7.66 13.61 -9.39
CA ARG A 222 8.16 14.89 -8.88
C ARG A 222 7.70 16.08 -9.73
N SER A 223 7.71 15.95 -11.06
CA SER A 223 7.21 17.02 -11.97
C SER A 223 5.71 17.28 -11.82
N LEU A 224 4.95 16.27 -11.40
CA LEU A 224 3.54 16.39 -11.02
C LEU A 224 3.35 16.97 -9.62
N GLY A 225 4.44 17.32 -8.92
CA GLY A 225 4.43 17.96 -7.61
C GLY A 225 4.33 16.99 -6.43
N ALA A 226 4.67 15.70 -6.59
CA ALA A 226 4.71 14.79 -5.46
C ALA A 226 5.79 15.19 -4.46
N GLU A 227 5.39 15.47 -3.23
CA GLU A 227 6.27 15.74 -2.09
C GLU A 227 6.89 14.43 -1.58
N PHE A 228 6.08 13.37 -1.54
CA PHE A 228 6.51 12.04 -1.13
C PHE A 228 6.28 11.05 -2.27
N VAL A 229 7.33 10.27 -2.59
CA VAL A 229 7.30 9.17 -3.57
C VAL A 229 7.62 7.87 -2.86
N ILE A 230 6.66 6.97 -2.81
CA ILE A 230 6.78 5.67 -2.13
C ILE A 230 6.75 4.56 -3.18
N ALA A 231 7.80 3.74 -3.23
CA ALA A 231 7.85 2.60 -4.13
C ALA A 231 7.38 1.32 -3.41
N CYS A 232 6.32 0.72 -3.93
CA CYS A 232 5.80 -0.58 -3.50
C CYS A 232 6.29 -1.64 -4.49
N VAL A 233 7.14 -2.57 -4.04
CA VAL A 233 7.87 -3.47 -4.94
C VAL A 233 7.58 -4.93 -4.59
N HIS A 234 7.08 -5.66 -5.57
CA HIS A 234 6.83 -7.10 -5.47
C HIS A 234 8.05 -7.86 -6.00
N TRP A 235 8.89 -8.39 -5.08
CA TRP A 235 10.25 -8.86 -5.36
C TRP A 235 10.75 -9.94 -4.42
N GLY A 236 11.96 -10.43 -4.64
CA GLY A 236 12.63 -11.37 -3.73
C GLY A 236 12.37 -12.83 -4.09
N VAL A 237 12.38 -13.68 -3.08
CA VAL A 237 12.18 -15.14 -3.21
C VAL A 237 11.17 -15.61 -2.17
N GLU A 238 10.18 -16.37 -2.60
CA GLU A 238 9.14 -16.92 -1.70
C GLU A 238 9.74 -17.71 -0.55
N ASN A 239 9.17 -17.54 0.64
CA ASN A 239 9.51 -18.26 1.88
C ASN A 239 10.93 -18.00 2.41
N VAL A 240 11.64 -17.00 1.91
CA VAL A 240 12.97 -16.62 2.39
C VAL A 240 12.88 -15.40 3.29
N PHE A 241 13.28 -15.55 4.56
CA PHE A 241 13.18 -14.52 5.59
C PHE A 241 14.23 -13.39 5.44
N GLU A 242 15.33 -13.66 4.74
CA GLU A 242 16.40 -12.68 4.53
C GLU A 242 16.29 -12.05 3.14
N PRO A 243 16.31 -10.72 3.03
CA PRO A 243 16.33 -10.06 1.74
C PRO A 243 17.62 -10.38 0.99
N ASN A 244 17.49 -10.75 -0.27
CA ASN A 244 18.64 -11.05 -1.10
C ASN A 244 19.38 -9.77 -1.56
N GLN A 245 20.57 -9.95 -2.12
CA GLN A 245 21.39 -8.81 -2.58
C GLN A 245 20.72 -7.97 -3.68
N ALA A 246 19.86 -8.57 -4.53
CA ALA A 246 19.15 -7.83 -5.56
C ALA A 246 18.12 -6.88 -4.95
N GLN A 247 17.37 -7.32 -3.91
CA GLN A 247 16.46 -6.46 -3.15
C GLN A 247 17.23 -5.30 -2.51
N ARG A 248 18.33 -5.56 -1.82
CA ARG A 248 19.14 -4.51 -1.16
C ARG A 248 19.71 -3.50 -2.16
N ARG A 249 20.25 -3.97 -3.29
CA ARG A 249 20.78 -3.07 -4.34
C ARG A 249 19.68 -2.21 -4.96
N LEU A 250 18.51 -2.81 -5.24
CA LEU A 250 17.40 -2.06 -5.84
C LEU A 250 16.82 -1.04 -4.84
N ALA A 251 16.68 -1.38 -3.56
CA ALA A 251 16.24 -0.44 -2.53
C ALA A 251 17.12 0.80 -2.46
N LYS A 252 18.45 0.59 -2.35
CA LYS A 252 19.42 1.68 -2.33
C LYS A 252 19.34 2.54 -3.60
N TRP A 253 19.29 1.90 -4.76
CA TRP A 253 19.18 2.58 -6.05
C TRP A 253 17.88 3.42 -6.15
N LEU A 254 16.73 2.89 -5.69
CA LEU A 254 15.46 3.62 -5.66
C LEU A 254 15.57 4.92 -4.86
N ILE A 255 16.17 4.86 -3.66
CA ILE A 255 16.41 6.03 -2.82
C ILE A 255 17.36 7.01 -3.51
N GLU A 256 18.45 6.55 -4.08
CA GLU A 256 19.38 7.39 -4.88
C GLU A 256 18.69 8.08 -6.08
N LYS A 257 17.59 7.52 -6.59
CA LYS A 257 16.77 8.11 -7.66
C LYS A 257 15.66 9.03 -7.18
N GLY A 258 15.53 9.23 -5.87
CA GLY A 258 14.57 10.16 -5.28
C GLY A 258 13.26 9.54 -4.81
N VAL A 259 13.23 8.22 -4.60
CA VAL A 259 12.16 7.55 -3.84
C VAL A 259 12.39 7.84 -2.35
N ASP A 260 11.34 8.20 -1.61
CA ASP A 260 11.45 8.49 -0.18
C ASP A 260 11.40 7.21 0.67
N HIS A 261 10.52 6.27 0.34
CA HIS A 261 10.39 5.00 1.08
C HIS A 261 10.13 3.84 0.15
N VAL A 262 10.54 2.63 0.58
CA VAL A 262 10.38 1.39 -0.19
C VAL A 262 9.66 0.35 0.65
N ILE A 263 8.54 -0.15 0.14
CA ILE A 263 7.70 -1.15 0.80
C ILE A 263 7.63 -2.40 -0.09
N GLY A 264 8.14 -3.51 0.42
CA GLY A 264 8.26 -4.77 -0.30
C GLY A 264 7.14 -5.77 0.01
N GLY A 265 6.87 -6.66 -0.95
CA GLY A 265 5.99 -7.84 -0.86
C GLY A 265 6.52 -8.97 -1.76
N HIS A 266 5.84 -10.10 -1.84
CA HIS A 266 6.14 -11.33 -2.57
C HIS A 266 6.79 -12.44 -1.75
N PRO A 267 7.76 -12.24 -0.84
CA PRO A 267 8.31 -13.37 -0.08
C PRO A 267 7.30 -14.15 0.75
N HIS A 268 6.10 -13.62 0.96
CA HIS A 268 5.02 -14.18 1.77
C HIS A 268 5.41 -14.45 3.24
N VAL A 269 6.55 -13.93 3.65
CA VAL A 269 7.04 -13.89 5.03
C VAL A 269 7.49 -12.47 5.34
N VAL A 270 7.45 -12.08 6.59
CA VAL A 270 8.02 -10.81 7.03
C VAL A 270 9.53 -10.83 6.80
N GLN A 271 10.07 -9.77 6.23
CA GLN A 271 11.51 -9.54 6.13
C GLN A 271 11.92 -8.28 6.90
N PRO A 272 13.19 -8.11 7.28
CA PRO A 272 13.64 -6.97 8.07
C PRO A 272 13.32 -5.62 7.44
N ALA A 273 13.30 -4.58 8.28
CA ALA A 273 13.34 -3.19 7.84
C ALA A 273 14.76 -2.64 7.93
N GLU A 274 15.06 -1.64 7.10
CA GLU A 274 16.34 -0.93 7.09
C GLU A 274 16.07 0.57 6.95
N VAL A 275 16.82 1.40 7.69
CA VAL A 275 16.78 2.86 7.56
C VAL A 275 18.04 3.33 6.86
N ILE A 276 17.89 3.78 5.63
CA ILE A 276 18.99 4.33 4.84
C ILE A 276 19.05 5.84 5.06
N THR A 277 20.18 6.34 5.56
CA THR A 277 20.41 7.78 5.71
C THR A 277 21.25 8.27 4.53
N THR A 278 20.73 9.24 3.78
CA THR A 278 21.43 9.86 2.67
C THR A 278 22.40 10.96 3.15
N PRO A 279 23.37 11.38 2.33
CA PRO A 279 24.37 12.38 2.72
C PRO A 279 23.80 13.73 3.15
N ASP A 280 22.58 14.08 2.73
CA ASP A 280 21.84 15.27 3.15
C ASP A 280 21.10 15.10 4.49
N GLY A 281 21.28 13.94 5.15
CA GLY A 281 20.70 13.62 6.46
C GLY A 281 19.28 13.12 6.44
N ARG A 282 18.65 12.96 5.25
CA ARG A 282 17.30 12.38 5.17
C ARG A 282 17.33 10.89 5.44
N ARG A 283 16.32 10.43 6.15
CA ARG A 283 16.13 9.02 6.51
C ARG A 283 15.04 8.41 5.65
N HIS A 284 15.31 7.23 5.11
CA HIS A 284 14.45 6.50 4.18
C HIS A 284 14.18 5.12 4.74
N LEU A 285 12.91 4.82 4.99
CA LEU A 285 12.52 3.48 5.45
C LEU A 285 12.40 2.52 4.27
N VAL A 286 13.05 1.37 4.39
CA VAL A 286 12.92 0.23 3.51
C VAL A 286 12.38 -0.94 4.31
N VAL A 287 11.19 -1.44 3.97
CA VAL A 287 10.68 -2.71 4.50
C VAL A 287 10.72 -3.73 3.37
N TYR A 288 11.53 -4.76 3.52
CA TYR A 288 11.79 -5.69 2.42
C TYR A 288 10.61 -6.62 2.10
N SER A 289 9.81 -7.00 3.10
CA SER A 289 8.53 -7.70 2.88
C SER A 289 7.61 -7.57 4.08
N LEU A 290 6.35 -7.27 3.80
CA LEU A 290 5.29 -7.25 4.81
C LEU A 290 4.68 -8.63 5.09
N GLY A 291 4.98 -9.65 4.27
CA GLY A 291 4.36 -10.98 4.38
C GLY A 291 2.90 -11.01 3.95
N ASN A 292 2.17 -12.02 4.39
CA ASN A 292 0.75 -12.22 4.07
C ASN A 292 -0.16 -11.57 5.10
N VAL A 293 -1.15 -10.78 4.67
CA VAL A 293 -2.26 -10.40 5.56
C VAL A 293 -3.28 -11.53 5.60
N ILE A 294 -3.66 -12.03 4.45
CA ILE A 294 -4.61 -13.14 4.29
C ILE A 294 -4.10 -14.12 3.22
N SER A 295 -3.98 -15.38 3.59
CA SER A 295 -3.49 -16.45 2.71
C SER A 295 -3.98 -17.82 3.21
N ASN A 296 -3.72 -18.88 2.46
CA ASN A 296 -3.80 -20.28 2.93
C ASN A 296 -2.47 -21.00 2.71
N MET A 297 -1.39 -20.29 2.61
CA MET A 297 -0.06 -20.90 2.60
C MET A 297 0.24 -21.56 3.95
N LYS A 298 1.12 -22.56 3.97
CA LYS A 298 1.29 -23.45 5.14
C LYS A 298 2.74 -23.53 5.63
N ASN A 299 3.65 -22.89 4.94
CA ASN A 299 5.03 -22.83 5.40
C ASN A 299 5.11 -21.93 6.64
N ARG A 300 6.12 -22.16 7.47
CA ARG A 300 6.37 -21.33 8.65
C ARG A 300 6.50 -19.86 8.24
N GLY A 301 5.78 -18.99 8.93
CA GLY A 301 5.76 -17.54 8.67
C GLY A 301 4.87 -17.06 7.53
N ASN A 302 4.14 -17.97 6.84
CA ASN A 302 3.19 -17.57 5.79
C ASN A 302 1.76 -17.31 6.33
N ASP A 303 1.51 -17.59 7.59
CA ASP A 303 0.22 -17.49 8.25
C ASP A 303 -0.03 -16.14 8.90
N GLY A 304 0.74 -15.15 8.49
CA GLY A 304 0.58 -13.77 8.93
C GLY A 304 1.49 -12.80 8.20
N GLY A 305 1.41 -11.54 8.60
CA GLY A 305 2.19 -10.45 8.05
C GLY A 305 2.29 -9.29 9.01
N MET A 306 2.93 -8.25 8.54
CA MET A 306 3.12 -7.00 9.23
C MET A 306 2.22 -5.94 8.62
N LEU A 307 1.53 -5.18 9.44
CA LEU A 307 0.90 -3.91 9.06
C LEU A 307 1.89 -2.80 9.44
N LEU A 308 2.26 -1.98 8.47
CA LEU A 308 3.20 -0.88 8.68
C LEU A 308 2.45 0.45 8.69
N GLY A 309 2.52 1.17 9.80
CA GLY A 309 2.06 2.56 9.90
C GLY A 309 3.22 3.53 9.70
N MET A 310 2.98 4.59 8.96
CA MET A 310 3.92 5.69 8.76
C MET A 310 3.18 7.02 8.90
N THR A 311 3.85 8.02 9.48
CA THR A 311 3.35 9.40 9.50
C THR A 311 4.28 10.28 8.69
N LEU A 312 3.75 10.97 7.68
CA LEU A 312 4.50 11.86 6.79
C LEU A 312 4.08 13.32 7.01
N GLY A 313 5.00 14.28 6.75
CA GLY A 313 4.68 15.71 6.78
C GLY A 313 4.62 16.31 8.18
N SER A 314 5.10 15.64 9.23
CA SER A 314 5.33 16.25 10.52
C SER A 314 6.53 17.21 10.47
N ASP A 315 6.67 18.09 11.48
CA ASP A 315 7.71 19.17 11.52
C ASP A 315 9.16 18.67 11.43
N ASN A 316 9.39 17.38 11.63
CA ASN A 316 10.67 16.74 11.47
C ASN A 316 10.69 15.89 10.20
N TYR A 317 11.36 16.35 9.15
CA TYR A 317 11.62 15.60 7.91
C TYR A 317 12.28 14.21 8.16
N ASN A 318 12.72 13.99 9.40
CA ASN A 318 13.30 12.73 9.87
C ASN A 318 12.24 11.71 10.37
N ASP A 319 10.98 12.13 10.58
CA ASP A 319 9.96 11.29 11.25
C ASP A 319 9.42 10.15 10.39
N ALA A 320 9.66 10.19 9.10
CA ALA A 320 9.22 9.12 8.19
C ALA A 320 9.86 7.75 8.50
N ALA A 321 10.91 7.72 9.32
CA ALA A 321 11.50 6.48 9.81
C ALA A 321 10.93 6.02 11.17
N ASP A 322 10.08 6.82 11.79
CA ASP A 322 9.41 6.49 13.05
C ASP A 322 8.08 5.74 12.79
N GLY A 323 8.07 4.86 11.80
CA GLY A 323 6.97 3.95 11.54
C GLY A 323 6.69 3.06 12.74
N ALA A 324 5.43 2.72 12.93
CA ALA A 324 5.03 1.68 13.84
C ALA A 324 4.64 0.42 13.04
N TRP A 325 4.89 -0.75 13.58
CA TRP A 325 4.45 -1.98 12.96
C TRP A 325 3.55 -2.79 13.89
N TRP A 326 2.58 -3.46 13.27
CA TRP A 326 1.63 -4.36 13.92
C TRP A 326 1.70 -5.72 13.24
N VAL A 327 1.59 -6.77 14.01
CA VAL A 327 1.56 -8.14 13.48
C VAL A 327 0.12 -8.60 13.35
N ALA A 328 -0.24 -9.11 12.18
CA ALA A 328 -1.49 -9.78 11.94
C ALA A 328 -1.26 -11.25 11.60
N PHE A 329 -1.83 -12.14 12.40
CA PHE A 329 -1.88 -13.58 12.17
C PHE A 329 -3.28 -13.98 11.71
N HIS A 330 -3.41 -14.83 10.71
CA HIS A 330 -4.70 -15.35 10.29
C HIS A 330 -4.86 -16.83 10.65
N ALA A 331 -6.00 -17.18 11.19
CA ALA A 331 -6.34 -18.56 11.53
C ALA A 331 -6.85 -19.31 10.29
N PRO A 332 -6.08 -20.25 9.70
CA PRO A 332 -6.44 -20.88 8.44
C PRO A 332 -7.43 -22.05 8.57
N LYS A 333 -7.91 -22.39 9.78
CA LYS A 333 -8.68 -23.62 10.03
C LYS A 333 -10.13 -23.36 10.43
N PRO A 334 -11.10 -24.08 9.82
CA PRO A 334 -12.53 -23.88 10.03
C PRO A 334 -13.11 -24.49 11.31
N ARG A 335 -12.35 -24.77 12.35
CA ARG A 335 -12.76 -25.71 13.41
C ARG A 335 -13.16 -25.07 14.73
N PHE A 336 -13.37 -23.77 14.80
CA PHE A 336 -13.58 -23.12 16.09
C PHE A 336 -15.02 -22.64 16.26
N SER A 337 -15.69 -23.12 17.29
CA SER A 337 -16.98 -22.56 17.69
C SER A 337 -16.79 -21.07 18.01
N GLY A 338 -17.43 -20.21 17.23
CA GLY A 338 -17.39 -18.75 17.42
C GLY A 338 -16.34 -17.97 16.65
N LEU A 339 -15.32 -18.60 16.07
CA LEU A 339 -14.36 -17.94 15.18
C LEU A 339 -14.63 -18.35 13.72
N LYS A 340 -14.66 -17.36 12.86
CA LYS A 340 -14.75 -17.59 11.42
C LYS A 340 -13.36 -17.85 10.86
N ASN A 341 -13.29 -18.67 9.81
CA ASN A 341 -12.03 -19.00 9.13
C ASN A 341 -11.31 -17.78 8.58
N TYR A 342 -10.00 -17.84 8.61
CA TYR A 342 -9.11 -16.83 8.03
C TYR A 342 -9.29 -15.42 8.63
N THR A 343 -9.86 -15.31 9.82
CA THR A 343 -9.89 -14.06 10.55
C THR A 343 -8.45 -13.66 10.91
N ALA A 344 -8.05 -12.46 10.59
CA ALA A 344 -6.76 -11.92 10.98
C ALA A 344 -6.84 -11.33 12.40
N PHE A 345 -5.92 -11.73 13.26
CA PHE A 345 -5.82 -11.29 14.65
C PHE A 345 -4.55 -10.48 14.86
N PRO A 346 -4.63 -9.34 15.56
CA PRO A 346 -3.44 -8.59 15.94
C PRO A 346 -2.63 -9.32 17.02
N ALA A 347 -1.32 -9.07 17.07
CA ALA A 347 -0.46 -9.52 18.16
C ALA A 347 -1.03 -9.08 19.51
N GLY A 348 -1.00 -9.98 20.50
CA GLY A 348 -1.58 -9.71 21.82
C GLY A 348 -3.10 -9.77 21.88
N PHE A 349 -3.78 -10.27 20.85
CA PHE A 349 -5.23 -10.50 20.91
C PHE A 349 -5.60 -11.41 22.11
N PRO A 350 -6.68 -11.12 22.85
CA PRO A 350 -6.99 -11.82 24.09
C PRO A 350 -7.11 -13.33 23.93
N ALA A 351 -6.24 -14.08 24.58
CA ALA A 351 -6.21 -15.53 24.55
C ALA A 351 -7.54 -16.18 24.95
N SER A 352 -8.30 -15.54 25.86
CA SER A 352 -9.63 -15.99 26.28
C SER A 352 -10.68 -15.99 25.16
N LYS A 353 -10.41 -15.29 24.06
CA LYS A 353 -11.26 -15.20 22.87
C LYS A 353 -10.82 -16.10 21.72
N MET A 354 -9.78 -16.91 21.94
CA MET A 354 -9.21 -17.80 20.93
C MET A 354 -9.08 -19.23 21.47
N PRO A 355 -9.18 -20.25 20.60
CA PRO A 355 -8.80 -21.63 20.98
C PRO A 355 -7.30 -21.69 21.31
N ALA A 356 -6.92 -22.56 22.25
CA ALA A 356 -5.53 -22.67 22.71
C ALA A 356 -4.52 -22.96 21.57
N SER A 357 -4.94 -23.75 20.57
CA SER A 357 -4.11 -24.02 19.38
C SER A 357 -3.81 -22.77 18.55
N GLU A 358 -4.76 -21.85 18.45
CA GLU A 358 -4.60 -20.61 17.68
C GLU A 358 -3.82 -19.56 18.47
N VAL A 359 -3.99 -19.52 19.80
CA VAL A 359 -3.14 -18.71 20.68
C VAL A 359 -1.68 -19.09 20.51
N LYS A 360 -1.39 -20.42 20.51
CA LYS A 360 -0.03 -20.90 20.29
C LYS A 360 0.48 -20.48 18.90
N ALA A 361 -0.30 -20.68 17.85
CA ALA A 361 0.10 -20.36 16.48
C ALA A 361 0.34 -18.85 16.30
N LEU A 362 -0.53 -18.00 16.86
CA LEU A 362 -0.34 -16.56 16.88
C LEU A 362 0.97 -16.18 17.57
N ASN A 363 1.24 -16.74 18.77
CA ASN A 363 2.45 -16.44 19.52
C ASN A 363 3.71 -16.92 18.78
N ASP A 364 3.69 -18.10 18.17
CA ASP A 364 4.80 -18.63 17.38
C ASP A 364 5.09 -17.70 16.20
N PHE A 365 4.06 -17.25 15.46
CA PHE A 365 4.22 -16.31 14.36
C PHE A 365 4.76 -14.95 14.82
N VAL A 366 4.24 -14.40 15.93
CA VAL A 366 4.69 -13.12 16.50
C VAL A 366 6.17 -13.20 16.91
N LEU A 367 6.59 -14.31 17.55
CA LEU A 367 7.98 -14.52 17.92
C LEU A 367 8.89 -14.61 16.69
N ASP A 368 8.47 -15.30 15.64
CA ASP A 368 9.21 -15.36 14.37
C ASP A 368 9.33 -13.97 13.73
N ALA A 369 8.24 -13.22 13.63
CA ALA A 369 8.24 -11.88 13.07
C ALA A 369 9.17 -10.94 13.86
N ARG A 370 9.11 -10.97 15.19
CA ARG A 370 10.02 -10.20 16.05
C ARG A 370 11.48 -10.58 15.85
N SER A 371 11.77 -11.90 15.76
CA SER A 371 13.11 -12.38 15.50
C SER A 371 13.67 -11.91 14.15
N VAL A 372 12.82 -11.81 13.14
CA VAL A 372 13.19 -11.28 11.83
C VAL A 372 13.42 -9.78 11.89
N MET A 373 12.49 -9.03 12.48
CA MET A 373 12.59 -7.56 12.60
C MET A 373 13.79 -7.11 13.43
N ALA A 374 14.19 -7.90 14.45
CA ALA A 374 15.37 -7.63 15.27
C ALA A 374 16.71 -7.70 14.51
N LYS A 375 16.72 -8.19 13.27
CA LYS A 375 17.91 -8.22 12.40
C LYS A 375 18.09 -6.95 11.58
N GLY A 376 17.08 -6.11 11.56
CA GLY A 376 17.09 -4.82 10.87
C GLY A 376 17.15 -3.64 11.83
N ASP A 377 16.83 -2.46 11.30
CA ASP A 377 16.72 -1.27 12.11
C ASP A 377 15.42 -1.26 12.92
N SER A 378 15.50 -0.71 14.13
CA SER A 378 14.35 -0.67 15.02
C SER A 378 13.29 0.30 14.53
N ILE A 379 12.07 -0.20 14.38
CA ILE A 379 10.85 0.60 14.28
C ILE A 379 9.92 0.17 15.41
N THR A 380 9.08 1.09 15.89
CA THR A 380 8.20 0.84 17.04
C THR A 380 7.22 -0.29 16.75
N GLU A 381 7.25 -1.34 17.58
CA GLU A 381 6.23 -2.39 17.53
C GLU A 381 5.01 -1.97 18.36
N LYS A 382 3.82 -2.27 17.85
CA LYS A 382 2.56 -2.13 18.55
C LYS A 382 1.83 -3.48 18.64
N ASN A 383 1.08 -3.68 19.70
CA ASN A 383 0.27 -4.87 19.94
C ASN A 383 -1.17 -4.49 20.28
N TYR A 384 -2.02 -5.48 20.58
CA TYR A 384 -3.43 -5.26 20.82
C TYR A 384 -3.76 -4.20 21.90
N GLU A 385 -2.93 -4.07 22.94
CA GLU A 385 -3.15 -3.10 24.03
C GLU A 385 -2.96 -1.65 23.57
N ASN A 386 -2.04 -1.45 22.62
CA ASN A 386 -1.75 -0.14 22.01
C ASN A 386 -2.04 -0.13 20.50
N TRP A 387 -3.03 -0.92 20.07
CA TRP A 387 -3.51 -1.02 18.70
C TRP A 387 -4.25 0.25 18.28
N GLY A 388 -3.56 1.12 17.57
CA GLY A 388 -4.03 2.43 17.12
C GLY A 388 -2.86 3.33 16.74
N TRP A 389 -3.19 4.47 16.20
CA TRP A 389 -2.24 5.50 15.79
C TRP A 389 -1.72 6.31 16.97
#